data_95a394a077a0128d0d02929757647590
#
_entry.id   95a394a077a0128d0d02929757647590
#
_cell.length_a   1.000
_cell.length_b   1.000
_cell.length_c   1.000
_cell.angle_alpha   90.00
_cell.angle_beta   90.00
_cell.angle_gamma   90.00
#
_symmetry.space_group_name_H-M   'P 1'
#
loop_
_entity.id
_entity.type
_entity.pdbx_description
1 polymer ?
#
loop_
_entity_poly.entity_id
_entity_poly.type
_entity_poly.pdbx_seq_one_letter_code
_entity_poly.pdbx_strand_id
1 'polypeptide(L)'
;VYDELDVKEYLVSQKKESHFIEQNYVDPRTTEITFPEQKRNLIYIFLESMESTYASKEDGGGMDFNCIPELTQLAEENTNFSNTDKLGGGYPAYGGTWTMAGIFSQTSGIPIKNSEQTDDVNATLAEQSSFSSQARNLEDILADEGYNQCFMIGSDATFGGRRAYFESHGKGQTEICDYNIAKENGQIPEDYYVWWGYEDQKLF
;
A
#
# COMPACT_ATOMS: atom_id res chain seq x y z
N VAL A 1 -21.48 29.51 -3.46
CA VAL A 1 -20.91 28.23 -3.00
C VAL A 1 -20.68 27.28 -4.18
N TYR A 2 -21.68 26.96 -5.01
CA TYR A 2 -21.54 26.00 -6.13
C TYR A 2 -20.53 26.51 -7.19
N ASP A 3 -20.60 27.79 -7.56
CA ASP A 3 -19.67 28.39 -8.51
C ASP A 3 -18.31 28.74 -7.89
N GLU A 4 -18.25 29.03 -6.59
CA GLU A 4 -17.01 29.30 -5.85
C GLU A 4 -16.16 28.05 -5.62
N LEU A 5 -16.78 26.89 -5.64
CA LEU A 5 -16.10 25.58 -5.47
C LEU A 5 -15.84 24.87 -6.81
N ASP A 6 -16.09 25.54 -7.93
CA ASP A 6 -15.89 24.99 -9.30
C ASP A 6 -16.52 23.59 -9.52
N VAL A 7 -17.64 23.33 -8.82
CA VAL A 7 -18.29 22.00 -8.82
C VAL A 7 -18.63 21.54 -10.23
N LYS A 8 -19.05 22.49 -11.11
CA LYS A 8 -19.37 22.18 -12.50
C LYS A 8 -18.14 21.71 -13.27
N GLU A 9 -17.00 22.38 -13.09
CA GLU A 9 -15.75 22.02 -13.76
C GLU A 9 -15.23 20.68 -13.22
N TYR A 10 -15.35 20.45 -11.91
CA TYR A 10 -15.05 19.16 -11.30
C TYR A 10 -15.88 18.03 -11.92
N LEU A 11 -17.21 18.17 -12.01
CA LEU A 11 -18.09 17.16 -12.60
C LEU A 11 -17.80 16.93 -14.10
N VAL A 12 -17.42 17.95 -14.84
CA VAL A 12 -16.98 17.84 -16.24
C VAL A 12 -15.65 17.13 -16.34
N SER A 13 -14.71 17.42 -15.44
CA SER A 13 -13.38 16.79 -15.41
C SER A 13 -13.46 15.29 -15.13
N GLN A 14 -14.41 14.87 -14.29
CA GLN A 14 -14.63 13.44 -13.99
C GLN A 14 -15.09 12.60 -15.20
N LYS A 15 -15.63 13.28 -16.23
CA LYS A 15 -16.10 12.63 -17.48
C LYS A 15 -15.06 12.67 -18.60
N LYS A 16 -13.95 13.38 -18.41
CA LYS A 16 -12.88 13.39 -19.41
C LYS A 16 -12.10 12.10 -19.35
N GLU A 17 -11.95 11.45 -20.48
CA GLU A 17 -10.97 10.39 -20.65
C GLU A 17 -9.57 10.98 -20.45
N SER A 18 -8.79 10.30 -19.61
CA SER A 18 -7.39 10.65 -19.38
C SER A 18 -6.52 9.54 -19.94
N HIS A 19 -5.60 9.88 -20.80
CA HIS A 19 -4.57 8.97 -21.32
C HIS A 19 -3.28 9.03 -20.48
N PHE A 20 -3.33 9.61 -19.27
CA PHE A 20 -2.15 9.83 -18.45
C PHE A 20 -1.45 8.50 -18.10
N ILE A 21 -2.22 7.50 -17.68
CA ILE A 21 -1.64 6.16 -17.36
C ILE A 21 -1.05 5.54 -18.61
N GLU A 22 -1.77 5.51 -19.72
CA GLU A 22 -1.29 4.94 -20.99
C GLU A 22 0.02 5.59 -21.50
N GLN A 23 0.18 6.89 -21.24
CA GLN A 23 1.35 7.66 -21.69
C GLN A 23 2.54 7.58 -20.73
N ASN A 24 2.32 7.28 -19.45
CA ASN A 24 3.36 7.38 -18.41
C ASN A 24 3.64 6.04 -17.71
N TYR A 25 2.73 5.08 -17.77
CA TYR A 25 2.93 3.78 -17.15
C TYR A 25 3.88 2.92 -17.99
N VAL A 26 4.88 2.38 -17.34
CA VAL A 26 5.79 1.40 -17.93
C VAL A 26 5.34 0.01 -17.48
N ASP A 27 4.80 -0.77 -18.39
CA ASP A 27 4.36 -2.13 -18.09
C ASP A 27 5.57 -3.02 -17.76
N PRO A 28 5.65 -3.59 -16.54
CA PRO A 28 6.78 -4.44 -16.14
C PRO A 28 6.96 -5.68 -17.02
N ARG A 29 5.90 -6.12 -17.74
CA ARG A 29 5.99 -7.23 -18.72
C ARG A 29 6.83 -6.91 -19.93
N THR A 30 7.04 -5.63 -20.21
CA THR A 30 7.84 -5.14 -21.36
C THR A 30 9.21 -4.60 -20.94
N THR A 31 9.51 -4.66 -19.63
CA THR A 31 10.75 -4.14 -19.06
C THR A 31 11.66 -5.30 -18.68
N GLU A 32 12.93 -5.22 -19.05
CA GLU A 32 13.93 -6.16 -18.57
C GLU A 32 14.25 -5.87 -17.11
N ILE A 33 13.91 -6.81 -16.23
CA ILE A 33 14.18 -6.74 -14.80
C ILE A 33 15.26 -7.77 -14.49
N THR A 34 16.40 -7.31 -14.00
CA THR A 34 17.53 -8.17 -13.66
C THR A 34 17.64 -8.40 -12.16
N PHE A 35 17.89 -9.64 -11.79
CA PHE A 35 18.10 -10.03 -10.40
C PHE A 35 19.58 -10.44 -10.21
N PRO A 36 20.14 -10.23 -9.00
CA PRO A 36 21.48 -10.72 -8.71
C PRO A 36 21.52 -12.26 -8.70
N GLU A 37 22.67 -12.85 -9.03
CA GLU A 37 22.87 -14.31 -8.95
C GLU A 37 22.48 -14.85 -7.57
N GLN A 38 22.90 -14.18 -6.52
CA GLN A 38 22.48 -14.48 -5.15
C GLN A 38 21.31 -13.57 -4.77
N LYS A 39 20.12 -14.10 -4.81
CA LYS A 39 18.90 -13.40 -4.44
C LYS A 39 18.90 -13.06 -2.95
N ARG A 40 18.43 -11.87 -2.62
CA ARG A 40 18.27 -11.38 -1.24
C ARG A 40 16.81 -11.45 -0.85
N ASN A 41 16.56 -11.56 0.45
CA ASN A 41 15.20 -11.37 0.97
C ASN A 41 14.79 -9.90 0.83
N LEU A 42 13.52 -9.69 0.49
CA LEU A 42 12.87 -8.39 0.49
C LEU A 42 11.89 -8.35 1.67
N ILE A 43 12.06 -7.36 2.54
CA ILE A 43 11.07 -7.00 3.56
C ILE A 43 10.50 -5.66 3.13
N TYR A 44 9.20 -5.62 2.85
CA TYR A 44 8.48 -4.43 2.44
C TYR A 44 7.45 -4.07 3.51
N ILE A 45 7.63 -2.95 4.19
CA ILE A 45 6.82 -2.55 5.33
C ILE A 45 5.95 -1.35 4.94
N PHE A 46 4.63 -1.53 5.02
CA PHE A 46 3.65 -0.45 4.88
C PHE A 46 3.36 0.13 6.26
N LEU A 47 3.79 1.36 6.50
CA LEU A 47 3.47 2.08 7.73
C LEU A 47 2.19 2.89 7.52
N GLU A 48 1.06 2.31 7.92
CA GLU A 48 -0.25 2.93 7.77
C GLU A 48 -0.36 4.21 8.60
N SER A 49 -0.92 5.26 8.01
CA SER A 49 -1.11 6.58 8.64
C SER A 49 0.20 7.25 9.10
N MET A 50 1.36 6.79 8.62
CA MET A 50 2.63 7.44 8.91
C MET A 50 2.86 8.58 7.92
N GLU A 51 3.11 9.78 8.47
CA GLU A 51 3.34 10.99 7.70
C GLU A 51 4.71 11.60 8.02
N SER A 52 5.38 12.14 7.02
CA SER A 52 6.61 12.94 7.23
C SER A 52 6.36 14.16 8.12
N THR A 53 5.11 14.62 8.25
CA THR A 53 4.66 15.67 9.17
C THR A 53 5.09 15.43 10.62
N TYR A 54 5.25 14.18 11.05
CA TYR A 54 5.67 13.81 12.40
C TYR A 54 7.15 14.07 12.69
N ALA A 55 7.95 14.31 11.68
CA ALA A 55 9.31 14.81 11.87
C ALA A 55 9.34 16.28 12.30
N SER A 56 10.47 16.75 12.76
CA SER A 56 10.65 18.16 13.11
C SER A 56 10.64 19.06 11.87
N LYS A 57 10.34 20.35 12.05
CA LYS A 57 10.46 21.36 10.99
C LYS A 57 11.88 21.45 10.42
N GLU A 58 12.88 21.19 11.26
CA GLU A 58 14.30 21.18 10.86
C GLU A 58 14.57 20.01 9.91
N ASP A 59 13.94 18.86 10.16
CA ASP A 59 14.07 17.64 9.34
C ASP A 59 13.13 17.64 8.11
N GLY A 60 12.31 18.66 7.95
CA GLY A 60 11.36 18.78 6.83
C GLY A 60 9.92 18.37 7.16
N GLY A 61 9.62 18.09 8.42
CA GLY A 61 8.29 17.78 8.93
C GLY A 61 7.49 19.02 9.35
N GLY A 62 6.51 18.83 10.21
CA GLY A 62 5.59 19.88 10.68
C GLY A 62 5.64 20.15 12.18
N MET A 63 6.33 19.31 12.96
CA MET A 63 6.36 19.40 14.42
C MET A 63 7.48 20.28 14.93
N ASP A 64 7.35 20.79 16.17
CA ASP A 64 8.41 21.55 16.82
C ASP A 64 9.53 20.64 17.35
N PHE A 65 9.31 19.35 17.44
CA PHE A 65 10.27 18.31 17.78
C PHE A 65 10.01 17.07 16.92
N ASN A 66 11.04 16.24 16.74
CA ASN A 66 10.92 15.03 15.96
C ASN A 66 10.21 13.93 16.76
N CYS A 67 9.03 13.50 16.29
CA CYS A 67 8.23 12.41 16.89
C CYS A 67 8.63 11.04 16.35
N ILE A 68 9.43 10.97 15.28
CA ILE A 68 9.84 9.75 14.59
C ILE A 68 11.36 9.71 14.36
N PRO A 69 12.19 9.89 15.43
CA PRO A 69 13.62 10.08 15.28
C PRO A 69 14.32 8.88 14.63
N GLU A 70 13.88 7.64 14.92
CA GLU A 70 14.48 6.44 14.35
C GLU A 70 14.20 6.32 12.84
N LEU A 71 12.99 6.66 12.41
CA LEU A 71 12.65 6.68 10.96
C LEU A 71 13.40 7.79 10.23
N THR A 72 13.55 8.95 10.85
CA THR A 72 14.34 10.06 10.32
C THR A 72 15.80 9.64 10.15
N GLN A 73 16.39 9.00 11.15
CA GLN A 73 17.76 8.49 11.08
C GLN A 73 17.91 7.44 9.98
N LEU A 74 16.95 6.50 9.84
CA LEU A 74 16.97 5.52 8.76
C LEU A 74 16.92 6.17 7.37
N ALA A 75 16.13 7.24 7.22
CA ALA A 75 16.05 7.99 5.97
C ALA A 75 17.34 8.75 5.65
N GLU A 76 18.05 9.26 6.66
CA GLU A 76 19.35 9.95 6.51
C GLU A 76 20.49 8.99 6.16
N GLU A 77 20.50 7.82 6.77
CA GLU A 77 21.57 6.82 6.61
C GLU A 77 21.42 5.93 5.38
N ASN A 78 20.23 5.90 4.76
CA ASN A 78 19.90 4.99 3.67
C ASN A 78 19.31 5.74 2.47
N THR A 79 18.82 5.00 1.48
CA THR A 79 18.15 5.58 0.32
C THR A 79 16.81 6.19 0.72
N ASN A 80 16.69 7.49 0.61
CA ASN A 80 15.49 8.25 0.88
C ASN A 80 14.95 8.86 -0.43
N PHE A 81 13.72 8.55 -0.78
CA PHE A 81 13.05 9.12 -1.96
C PHE A 81 12.38 10.44 -1.57
N SER A 82 13.06 11.52 -1.79
CA SER A 82 12.62 12.89 -1.51
C SER A 82 12.96 13.81 -2.66
N ASN A 83 12.15 14.86 -2.86
CA ASN A 83 12.45 15.92 -3.82
C ASN A 83 13.32 17.05 -3.20
N THR A 84 13.78 16.89 -1.97
CA THR A 84 14.56 17.83 -1.20
C THR A 84 15.75 17.13 -0.54
N ASP A 85 16.60 17.87 0.14
CA ASP A 85 17.71 17.38 0.98
C ASP A 85 17.26 16.97 2.39
N LYS A 86 15.96 16.93 2.65
CA LYS A 86 15.34 16.59 3.93
C LYS A 86 14.49 15.32 3.81
N LEU A 87 13.99 14.85 4.95
CA LEU A 87 12.97 13.81 4.98
C LEU A 87 11.84 14.21 4.04
N GLY A 88 11.43 13.29 3.21
CA GLY A 88 10.42 13.53 2.21
C GLY A 88 9.47 12.35 2.07
N GLY A 89 9.01 12.15 0.87
CA GLY A 89 8.10 11.07 0.53
C GLY A 89 7.32 11.39 -0.73
N GLY A 90 6.42 10.50 -1.10
CA GLY A 90 5.49 10.68 -2.19
C GLY A 90 4.19 11.33 -1.74
N TYR A 91 3.55 12.04 -2.65
CA TYR A 91 2.16 12.42 -2.48
C TYR A 91 1.27 11.28 -2.96
N PRO A 92 0.24 10.90 -2.21
CA PRO A 92 -0.70 9.90 -2.68
C PRO A 92 -1.45 10.41 -3.93
N ALA A 93 -1.73 9.51 -4.85
CA ALA A 93 -2.62 9.83 -5.96
C ALA A 93 -4.03 10.18 -5.45
N TYR A 94 -4.77 10.98 -6.22
CA TYR A 94 -6.16 11.31 -5.87
C TYR A 94 -6.98 10.03 -5.64
N GLY A 95 -7.66 9.95 -4.50
CA GLY A 95 -8.39 8.75 -4.07
C GLY A 95 -7.52 7.63 -3.51
N GLY A 96 -6.20 7.84 -3.37
CA GLY A 96 -5.23 6.84 -2.91
C GLY A 96 -4.86 6.90 -1.43
N THR A 97 -5.63 7.62 -0.61
CA THR A 97 -5.33 7.89 0.81
C THR A 97 -5.94 6.85 1.77
N TRP A 98 -6.10 5.61 1.36
CA TRP A 98 -6.60 4.51 2.17
C TRP A 98 -5.77 3.25 1.91
N THR A 99 -5.79 2.31 2.85
CA THR A 99 -4.87 1.18 2.93
C THR A 99 -4.69 0.43 1.61
N MET A 100 -5.79 -0.07 1.03
CA MET A 100 -5.69 -0.89 -0.19
C MET A 100 -5.22 -0.08 -1.39
N ALA A 101 -5.65 1.18 -1.52
CA ALA A 101 -5.18 2.03 -2.60
C ALA A 101 -3.69 2.37 -2.48
N GLY A 102 -3.19 2.54 -1.25
CA GLY A 102 -1.77 2.70 -0.97
C GLY A 102 -0.98 1.45 -1.34
N ILE A 103 -1.40 0.27 -0.89
CA ILE A 103 -0.78 -1.02 -1.23
C ILE A 103 -0.78 -1.21 -2.75
N PHE A 104 -1.93 -1.09 -3.39
CA PHE A 104 -2.08 -1.28 -4.83
C PHE A 104 -1.16 -0.35 -5.63
N SER A 105 -1.18 0.95 -5.34
CA SER A 105 -0.38 1.92 -6.09
C SER A 105 1.13 1.71 -5.92
N GLN A 106 1.58 1.30 -4.74
CA GLN A 106 2.99 1.06 -4.47
C GLN A 106 3.49 -0.26 -5.06
N THR A 107 2.65 -1.29 -5.12
CA THR A 107 3.06 -2.60 -5.65
C THR A 107 2.87 -2.72 -7.16
N SER A 108 1.89 -2.01 -7.74
CA SER A 108 1.60 -2.07 -9.19
C SER A 108 2.07 -0.85 -10.00
N GLY A 109 2.40 0.27 -9.33
CA GLY A 109 2.71 1.54 -10.00
C GLY A 109 1.49 2.23 -10.64
N ILE A 110 0.28 1.77 -10.37
CA ILE A 110 -0.97 2.29 -10.94
C ILE A 110 -1.85 2.84 -9.82
N PRO A 111 -2.35 4.08 -9.88
CA PRO A 111 -3.30 4.58 -8.92
C PRO A 111 -4.65 3.87 -9.08
N ILE A 112 -5.27 3.50 -7.97
CA ILE A 112 -6.62 2.96 -7.99
C ILE A 112 -7.63 4.10 -8.14
N LYS A 113 -8.57 3.95 -9.07
CA LYS A 113 -9.72 4.83 -9.16
C LYS A 113 -10.95 4.05 -8.72
N ASN A 114 -11.51 4.43 -7.60
CA ASN A 114 -12.81 3.94 -7.24
C ASN A 114 -13.89 4.73 -8.00
N SER A 115 -14.60 4.05 -8.90
CA SER A 115 -15.66 4.66 -9.72
C SER A 115 -16.98 4.79 -8.95
N GLU A 116 -17.12 4.05 -7.86
CA GLU A 116 -18.32 4.07 -7.04
C GLU A 116 -17.98 4.75 -5.71
N GLN A 117 -18.54 5.92 -5.48
CA GLN A 117 -18.62 6.53 -4.15
C GLN A 117 -19.68 5.78 -3.34
N THR A 118 -19.44 4.50 -3.07
CA THR A 118 -20.26 3.75 -2.13
C THR A 118 -19.75 4.03 -0.73
N ASP A 119 -20.65 4.18 0.22
CA ASP A 119 -20.32 4.49 1.61
C ASP A 119 -19.47 3.40 2.28
N ASP A 120 -19.31 2.23 1.64
CA ASP A 120 -18.48 1.14 2.15
C ASP A 120 -17.72 0.40 1.04
N VAL A 121 -16.70 1.06 0.49
CA VAL A 121 -15.76 0.46 -0.47
C VAL A 121 -15.06 -0.76 0.11
N ASN A 122 -14.72 -0.74 1.39
CA ASN A 122 -14.01 -1.83 2.04
C ASN A 122 -14.87 -3.09 2.12
N ALA A 123 -16.16 -2.96 2.41
CA ALA A 123 -17.08 -4.10 2.41
C ALA A 123 -17.26 -4.67 1.00
N THR A 124 -17.44 -3.82 0.00
CA THR A 124 -17.58 -4.24 -1.40
C THR A 124 -16.32 -5.00 -1.88
N LEU A 125 -15.13 -4.54 -1.53
CA LEU A 125 -13.88 -5.21 -1.89
C LEU A 125 -13.66 -6.51 -1.10
N ALA A 126 -14.13 -6.58 0.14
CA ALA A 126 -14.04 -7.79 0.96
C ALA A 126 -14.85 -8.96 0.42
N GLU A 127 -15.92 -8.69 -0.35
CA GLU A 127 -16.75 -9.71 -0.98
C GLU A 127 -16.18 -10.24 -2.31
N GLN A 128 -15.13 -9.61 -2.84
CA GLN A 128 -14.53 -10.03 -4.10
C GLN A 128 -13.63 -11.26 -3.92
N SER A 129 -13.73 -12.20 -4.82
CA SER A 129 -12.87 -13.38 -4.88
C SER A 129 -11.52 -13.09 -5.56
N SER A 130 -11.40 -11.97 -6.26
CA SER A 130 -10.15 -11.51 -6.88
C SER A 130 -10.17 -9.98 -6.99
N PHE A 131 -9.01 -9.37 -6.89
CA PHE A 131 -8.89 -7.93 -6.97
C PHE A 131 -7.76 -7.52 -7.91
N SER A 132 -8.11 -6.81 -8.98
CA SER A 132 -7.14 -6.24 -9.95
C SER A 132 -6.13 -7.24 -10.54
N SER A 133 -6.49 -8.50 -10.70
CA SER A 133 -5.63 -9.60 -11.20
C SER A 133 -4.99 -9.35 -12.58
N GLN A 134 -5.43 -8.31 -13.31
CA GLN A 134 -4.84 -7.92 -14.60
C GLN A 134 -3.65 -6.95 -14.46
N ALA A 135 -3.54 -6.27 -13.32
CA ALA A 135 -2.43 -5.38 -13.05
C ALA A 135 -1.23 -6.20 -12.60
N ARG A 136 -0.14 -6.15 -13.36
CA ARG A 136 1.11 -6.79 -12.92
C ARG A 136 1.71 -6.02 -11.75
N ASN A 137 2.03 -6.71 -10.69
CA ASN A 137 2.52 -6.11 -9.47
C ASN A 137 3.84 -6.74 -8.99
N LEU A 138 4.35 -6.27 -7.87
CA LEU A 138 5.60 -6.73 -7.28
C LEU A 138 5.58 -8.22 -6.93
N GLU A 139 4.45 -8.73 -6.40
CA GLU A 139 4.30 -10.15 -6.07
C GLU A 139 4.44 -11.04 -7.30
N ASP A 140 3.86 -10.63 -8.44
CA ASP A 140 3.97 -11.39 -9.69
C ASP A 140 5.41 -11.44 -10.19
N ILE A 141 6.13 -10.31 -10.10
CA ILE A 141 7.53 -10.22 -10.50
C ILE A 141 8.39 -11.13 -9.62
N LEU A 142 8.19 -11.09 -8.31
CA LEU A 142 8.93 -11.92 -7.37
C LEU A 142 8.59 -13.41 -7.50
N ALA A 143 7.32 -13.74 -7.76
CA ALA A 143 6.91 -15.13 -7.99
C ALA A 143 7.50 -15.73 -9.26
N ASP A 144 7.66 -14.93 -10.34
CA ASP A 144 8.32 -15.39 -11.57
C ASP A 144 9.79 -15.73 -11.31
N GLU A 145 10.41 -15.04 -10.39
CA GLU A 145 11.78 -15.29 -9.94
C GLU A 145 11.89 -16.37 -8.85
N GLY A 146 10.79 -16.99 -8.45
CA GLY A 146 10.77 -18.10 -7.51
C GLY A 146 10.93 -17.70 -6.04
N TYR A 147 10.55 -16.48 -5.68
CA TYR A 147 10.47 -16.08 -4.27
C TYR A 147 9.24 -16.71 -3.59
N ASN A 148 9.44 -17.21 -2.38
CA ASN A 148 8.33 -17.47 -1.48
C ASN A 148 7.89 -16.14 -0.87
N GLN A 149 6.58 -15.94 -0.73
CA GLN A 149 6.02 -14.67 -0.32
C GLN A 149 5.05 -14.86 0.84
N CYS A 150 5.05 -13.91 1.78
CA CYS A 150 4.12 -13.86 2.88
C CYS A 150 3.62 -12.43 3.06
N PHE A 151 2.31 -12.24 3.12
CA PHE A 151 1.67 -11.00 3.53
C PHE A 151 1.29 -11.10 5.00
N MET A 152 1.87 -10.24 5.83
CA MET A 152 1.64 -10.20 7.28
C MET A 152 0.87 -8.94 7.66
N ILE A 153 -0.18 -9.10 8.44
CA ILE A 153 -0.99 -7.98 8.95
C ILE A 153 -1.65 -8.35 10.28
N GLY A 154 -1.67 -7.42 11.25
CA GLY A 154 -2.27 -7.64 12.56
C GLY A 154 -3.81 -7.63 12.57
N SER A 155 -4.48 -7.25 11.48
CA SER A 155 -5.93 -7.26 11.31
C SER A 155 -6.40 -8.37 10.38
N ASP A 156 -7.72 -8.53 10.22
CA ASP A 156 -8.29 -9.45 9.21
C ASP A 156 -7.95 -8.96 7.80
N ALA A 157 -7.24 -9.78 7.05
CA ALA A 157 -6.84 -9.47 5.67
C ALA A 157 -8.03 -9.41 4.68
N THR A 158 -9.18 -9.98 5.03
CA THR A 158 -10.38 -9.92 4.19
C THR A 158 -10.93 -8.51 4.08
N PHE A 159 -10.80 -7.73 5.16
CA PHE A 159 -11.26 -6.34 5.17
C PHE A 159 -10.57 -5.51 4.08
N GLY A 160 -11.36 -4.80 3.29
CA GLY A 160 -10.87 -3.94 2.21
C GLY A 160 -10.24 -4.68 1.03
N GLY A 161 -10.47 -5.99 0.89
CA GLY A 161 -10.03 -6.78 -0.26
C GLY A 161 -8.54 -7.15 -0.28
N ARG A 162 -7.82 -6.94 0.83
CA ARG A 162 -6.38 -7.25 0.90
C ARG A 162 -6.08 -8.71 0.62
N ARG A 163 -6.84 -9.63 1.24
CA ARG A 163 -6.72 -11.08 1.00
C ARG A 163 -6.93 -11.40 -0.49
N ALA A 164 -8.02 -10.92 -1.07
CA ALA A 164 -8.34 -11.15 -2.47
C ALA A 164 -7.25 -10.61 -3.42
N TYR A 165 -6.63 -9.49 -3.07
CA TYR A 165 -5.51 -8.92 -3.82
C TYR A 165 -4.29 -9.85 -3.80
N PHE A 166 -3.78 -10.19 -2.63
CA PHE A 166 -2.56 -10.99 -2.48
C PHE A 166 -2.74 -12.44 -2.96
N GLU A 167 -3.94 -13.02 -2.82
CA GLU A 167 -4.26 -14.34 -3.37
C GLU A 167 -4.45 -14.35 -4.89
N SER A 168 -4.76 -13.19 -5.50
CA SER A 168 -4.91 -13.04 -6.96
C SER A 168 -3.59 -12.83 -7.69
N HIS A 169 -2.53 -12.51 -6.96
CA HIS A 169 -1.19 -12.24 -7.48
C HIS A 169 -0.18 -13.29 -6.98
N GLY A 170 1.10 -13.13 -7.33
CA GLY A 170 2.14 -14.04 -6.87
C GLY A 170 1.91 -15.51 -7.26
N LYS A 171 1.20 -15.76 -8.37
CA LYS A 171 0.76 -17.12 -8.80
C LYS A 171 -0.19 -17.79 -7.80
N GLY A 172 -0.87 -17.02 -6.94
CA GLY A 172 -1.74 -17.55 -5.89
C GLY A 172 -0.99 -18.31 -4.79
N GLN A 173 0.28 -18.02 -4.58
CA GLN A 173 1.15 -18.72 -3.62
C GLN A 173 1.58 -17.85 -2.45
N THR A 174 1.08 -16.62 -2.35
CA THR A 174 1.38 -15.74 -1.23
C THR A 174 0.71 -16.27 0.05
N GLU A 175 1.51 -16.59 1.05
CA GLU A 175 1.01 -16.97 2.37
C GLU A 175 0.39 -15.76 3.05
N ILE A 176 -0.78 -15.93 3.65
CA ILE A 176 -1.45 -14.88 4.41
C ILE A 176 -1.27 -15.15 5.90
N CYS A 177 -0.65 -14.23 6.61
CA CYS A 177 -0.45 -14.25 8.05
C CYS A 177 -1.23 -13.09 8.66
N ASP A 178 -2.48 -13.31 9.00
CA ASP A 178 -3.39 -12.30 9.52
C ASP A 178 -3.93 -12.66 10.92
N TYR A 179 -4.80 -11.80 11.44
CA TYR A 179 -5.44 -11.97 12.73
C TYR A 179 -6.15 -13.32 12.89
N ASN A 180 -6.89 -13.78 11.89
CA ASN A 180 -7.63 -15.03 11.95
C ASN A 180 -6.68 -16.22 11.96
N ILE A 181 -5.69 -16.22 11.10
CA ILE A 181 -4.64 -17.27 11.04
C ILE A 181 -3.81 -17.30 12.32
N ALA A 182 -3.49 -16.15 12.92
CA ALA A 182 -2.78 -16.08 14.19
C ALA A 182 -3.54 -16.74 15.34
N LYS A 183 -4.87 -16.62 15.36
CA LYS A 183 -5.74 -17.33 16.30
C LYS A 183 -5.79 -18.84 16.04
N GLU A 184 -6.04 -19.24 14.80
CA GLU A 184 -6.11 -20.64 14.39
C GLU A 184 -4.82 -21.39 14.72
N ASN A 185 -3.68 -20.74 14.56
CA ASN A 185 -2.36 -21.31 14.87
C ASN A 185 -1.97 -21.18 16.36
N GLY A 186 -2.81 -20.58 17.19
CA GLY A 186 -2.54 -20.40 18.63
C GLY A 186 -1.42 -19.40 18.94
N GLN A 187 -1.06 -18.54 18.00
CA GLN A 187 -0.08 -17.48 18.20
C GLN A 187 -0.61 -16.39 19.12
N ILE A 188 -1.92 -16.15 19.10
CA ILE A 188 -2.65 -15.29 20.04
C ILE A 188 -3.85 -16.06 20.62
N PRO A 189 -4.32 -15.75 21.83
CA PRO A 189 -5.55 -16.32 22.40
C PRO A 189 -6.77 -16.09 21.52
N GLU A 190 -7.74 -17.00 21.57
CA GLU A 190 -8.96 -16.89 20.74
C GLU A 190 -9.78 -15.62 21.03
N ASP A 191 -9.79 -15.19 22.27
CA ASP A 191 -10.49 -13.98 22.74
C ASP A 191 -9.61 -12.71 22.68
N TYR A 192 -8.38 -12.82 22.17
CA TYR A 192 -7.47 -11.68 22.06
C TYR A 192 -7.90 -10.74 20.97
N TYR A 193 -8.07 -9.48 21.31
CA TYR A 193 -8.42 -8.44 20.37
C TYR A 193 -7.94 -7.08 20.88
N VAL A 194 -7.09 -6.42 20.10
CA VAL A 194 -6.59 -5.08 20.36
C VAL A 194 -6.82 -4.25 19.11
N TRP A 195 -7.62 -3.20 19.25
CA TRP A 195 -7.94 -2.27 18.16
C TRP A 195 -8.62 -2.97 16.96
N TRP A 196 -7.91 -3.27 15.89
CA TRP A 196 -8.42 -3.95 14.69
C TRP A 196 -8.00 -5.42 14.58
N GLY A 197 -7.36 -5.96 15.59
CA GLY A 197 -6.86 -7.33 15.60
C GLY A 197 -5.85 -7.55 16.71
N TYR A 198 -4.54 -7.47 16.42
CA TYR A 198 -3.47 -7.47 17.41
C TYR A 198 -2.36 -6.47 17.04
N GLU A 199 -1.65 -6.03 18.06
CA GLU A 199 -0.65 -4.97 17.96
C GLU A 199 0.64 -5.41 17.28
N ASP A 200 1.38 -4.44 16.71
CA ASP A 200 2.62 -4.64 15.96
C ASP A 200 3.71 -5.35 16.78
N GLN A 201 3.77 -5.13 18.10
CA GLN A 201 4.72 -5.80 18.98
C GLN A 201 4.55 -7.34 19.04
N LYS A 202 3.39 -7.85 18.64
CA LYS A 202 3.14 -9.29 18.52
C LYS A 202 3.21 -9.78 17.08
N LEU A 203 3.01 -8.87 16.12
CA LEU A 203 3.11 -9.17 14.69
C LEU A 203 4.57 -9.41 14.30
N PHE A 204 5.49 -8.64 14.85
CA PHE A 204 6.93 -8.71 14.63
C PHE A 204 7.67 -9.35 15.82
#